data_417384ff0f332397a5d71f77a2985474
#
_entry.id   417384ff0f332397a5d71f77a2985474
#
_cell.length_a   1.000
_cell.length_b   1.000
_cell.length_c   1.000
_cell.angle_alpha   90.00
_cell.angle_beta   90.00
_cell.angle_gamma   90.00
#
_symmetry.space_group_name_H-M   'P 1'
#
loop_
_entity.id
_entity.type
_entity.pdbx_description
1 polymer ?
#
loop_
_entity_poly.entity_id
_entity_poly.type
_entity_poly.pdbx_seq_one_letter_code
_entity_poly.pdbx_strand_id
1 'polypeptide(L)'
;MMILRSSPPSPFGRKVRIAADILGLTDRIEIVVADTNDPDDSLRRQNPLGKIPVLIDDGRAIFDSRVILEHLDHLAGGGRIIPRDHGARLDALTMQATCDGILDASILQVYEGRFREEAKRDANWLKYQADKVGRALALLEAAPPPVGPDVGAITLACALGYLDLRFEGRWRAGHPRLVAWLDAFAARTPSFEATRFTPV
;
A
#
# COMPACT_ATOMS: atom_id res chain seq x y z
N MET A 1 20.75 -8.68 -7.27
CA MET A 1 19.79 -7.62 -7.68
C MET A 1 18.40 -8.20 -7.59
N MET A 2 17.53 -7.65 -6.77
CA MET A 2 16.12 -8.04 -6.70
C MET A 2 15.31 -7.34 -7.81
N ILE A 3 14.21 -7.94 -8.26
CA ILE A 3 13.30 -7.33 -9.25
C ILE A 3 11.94 -7.16 -8.60
N LEU A 4 11.43 -5.91 -8.57
CA LEU A 4 10.08 -5.60 -8.11
C LEU A 4 9.14 -5.43 -9.31
N ARG A 5 8.25 -6.40 -9.51
CA ARG A 5 7.16 -6.31 -10.48
C ARG A 5 6.04 -5.46 -9.88
N SER A 6 5.78 -4.31 -10.47
CA SER A 6 4.81 -3.34 -9.96
C SER A 6 4.28 -2.45 -11.09
N SER A 7 3.31 -1.58 -10.78
CA SER A 7 2.89 -0.50 -11.66
C SER A 7 2.86 0.84 -10.90
N PRO A 8 3.08 1.99 -11.58
CA PRO A 8 3.19 3.30 -10.93
C PRO A 8 2.01 3.67 -10.00
N PRO A 9 0.73 3.43 -10.37
CA PRO A 9 -0.41 3.78 -9.52
C PRO A 9 -0.71 2.76 -8.41
N SER A 10 0.07 1.67 -8.29
CA SER A 10 -0.18 0.63 -7.29
C SER A 10 0.17 1.10 -5.88
N PRO A 11 -0.78 1.18 -4.95
CA PRO A 11 -0.48 1.56 -3.57
C PRO A 11 0.34 0.49 -2.84
N PHE A 12 0.12 -0.79 -3.17
CA PHE A 12 0.89 -1.89 -2.60
C PHE A 12 2.33 -1.94 -3.12
N GLY A 13 2.55 -1.58 -4.40
CA GLY A 13 3.90 -1.42 -4.94
C GLY A 13 4.61 -0.19 -4.34
N ARG A 14 3.87 0.91 -4.14
CA ARG A 14 4.37 2.10 -3.46
C ARG A 14 4.84 1.79 -2.03
N LYS A 15 4.06 1.00 -1.29
CA LYS A 15 4.41 0.52 0.05
C LYS A 15 5.78 -0.18 0.08
N VAL A 16 6.04 -1.07 -0.88
CA VAL A 16 7.33 -1.78 -1.00
C VAL A 16 8.47 -0.80 -1.30
N ARG A 17 8.25 0.16 -2.19
CA ARG A 17 9.28 1.17 -2.56
C ARG A 17 9.66 2.06 -1.38
N ILE A 18 8.67 2.53 -0.60
CA ILE A 18 8.91 3.33 0.61
C ILE A 18 9.66 2.50 1.67
N ALA A 19 9.24 1.26 1.89
CA ALA A 19 9.91 0.36 2.83
C ALA A 19 11.37 0.09 2.42
N ALA A 20 11.63 -0.14 1.12
CA ALA A 20 12.97 -0.34 0.60
C ALA A 20 13.88 0.88 0.86
N ASP A 21 13.36 2.09 0.68
CA ASP A 21 14.11 3.33 0.96
C ASP A 21 14.44 3.46 2.45
N ILE A 22 13.46 3.32 3.33
CA ILE A 22 13.64 3.35 4.79
C ILE A 22 14.69 2.31 5.26
N LEU A 23 14.74 1.16 4.60
CA LEU A 23 15.66 0.07 4.91
C LEU A 23 17.04 0.22 4.26
N GLY A 24 17.23 1.19 3.35
CA GLY A 24 18.47 1.38 2.60
C GLY A 24 18.71 0.30 1.54
N LEU A 25 17.64 -0.23 0.95
CA LEU A 25 17.69 -1.32 -0.03
C LEU A 25 17.32 -0.88 -1.45
N THR A 26 17.06 0.41 -1.69
CA THR A 26 16.59 0.93 -2.99
C THR A 26 17.52 0.53 -4.13
N ASP A 27 18.83 0.69 -3.96
CA ASP A 27 19.85 0.39 -4.99
C ASP A 27 19.98 -1.11 -5.28
N ARG A 28 19.35 -1.97 -4.48
CA ARG A 28 19.33 -3.42 -4.67
C ARG A 28 18.08 -3.92 -5.39
N ILE A 29 17.16 -3.01 -5.77
CA ILE A 29 15.86 -3.35 -6.35
C ILE A 29 15.69 -2.65 -7.69
N GLU A 30 15.61 -3.42 -8.75
CA GLU A 30 15.16 -2.98 -10.07
C GLU A 30 13.63 -3.02 -10.14
N ILE A 31 13.01 -1.92 -10.61
CA ILE A 31 11.55 -1.86 -10.78
C ILE A 31 11.22 -2.19 -12.24
N VAL A 32 10.50 -3.28 -12.45
CA VAL A 32 10.01 -3.71 -13.76
C VAL A 32 8.50 -3.62 -13.79
N VAL A 33 7.98 -2.79 -14.71
CA VAL A 33 6.53 -2.61 -14.85
C VAL A 33 5.86 -3.93 -15.22
N ALA A 34 4.73 -4.22 -14.58
CA ALA A 34 3.88 -5.36 -14.87
C ALA A 34 2.49 -4.86 -15.27
N ASP A 35 1.95 -5.41 -16.37
CA ASP A 35 0.57 -5.16 -16.78
C ASP A 35 -0.35 -6.29 -16.30
N THR A 36 -1.19 -5.97 -15.33
CA THR A 36 -2.16 -6.92 -14.78
C THR A 36 -3.29 -7.27 -15.76
N ASN A 37 -3.47 -6.49 -16.84
CA ASN A 37 -4.50 -6.72 -17.86
C ASN A 37 -3.96 -7.56 -19.03
N ASP A 38 -2.65 -7.57 -19.26
CA ASP A 38 -2.04 -8.36 -20.31
C ASP A 38 -1.99 -9.85 -19.90
N PRO A 39 -2.70 -10.75 -20.63
CA PRO A 39 -2.67 -12.18 -20.34
C PRO A 39 -1.28 -12.81 -20.58
N ASP A 40 -0.45 -12.20 -21.42
CA ASP A 40 0.87 -12.71 -21.81
C ASP A 40 2.00 -12.20 -20.90
N ASP A 41 1.70 -11.23 -20.02
CA ASP A 41 2.69 -10.77 -19.03
C ASP A 41 3.15 -11.95 -18.15
N SER A 42 4.45 -12.04 -17.96
CA SER A 42 5.08 -13.08 -17.13
C SER A 42 4.62 -13.05 -15.65
N LEU A 43 3.91 -12.01 -15.24
CA LEU A 43 3.39 -11.84 -13.88
C LEU A 43 2.61 -13.06 -13.38
N ARG A 44 1.75 -13.66 -14.25
CA ARG A 44 0.92 -14.80 -13.86
C ARG A 44 1.72 -16.08 -13.59
N ARG A 45 2.92 -16.19 -14.17
CA ARG A 45 3.87 -17.28 -13.86
C ARG A 45 4.61 -17.05 -12.55
N GLN A 46 4.76 -15.78 -12.14
CA GLN A 46 5.42 -15.35 -10.91
C GLN A 46 4.45 -15.33 -9.73
N ASN A 47 3.21 -14.89 -9.97
CA ASN A 47 2.12 -14.87 -8.98
C ASN A 47 0.84 -15.42 -9.65
N PRO A 48 0.38 -16.61 -9.29
CA PRO A 48 -0.80 -17.22 -9.91
C PRO A 48 -2.08 -16.40 -9.73
N LEU A 49 -2.12 -15.47 -8.76
CA LEU A 49 -3.23 -14.55 -8.58
C LEU A 49 -3.23 -13.39 -9.59
N GLY A 50 -2.18 -13.22 -10.40
CA GLY A 50 -2.04 -12.12 -11.36
C GLY A 50 -2.00 -10.74 -10.70
N LYS A 51 -1.57 -10.66 -9.44
CA LYS A 51 -1.53 -9.42 -8.66
C LYS A 51 -0.11 -8.92 -8.48
N ILE A 52 0.02 -7.60 -8.41
CA ILE A 52 1.23 -6.88 -8.02
C ILE A 52 1.07 -6.32 -6.59
N PRO A 53 2.22 -6.10 -5.87
CA PRO A 53 3.60 -6.35 -6.27
C PRO A 53 4.02 -7.81 -6.16
N VAL A 54 5.07 -8.16 -6.92
CA VAL A 54 5.86 -9.37 -6.74
C VAL A 54 7.32 -8.97 -6.65
N LEU A 55 8.05 -9.44 -5.65
CA LEU A 55 9.49 -9.31 -5.55
C LEU A 55 10.14 -10.62 -5.98
N ILE A 56 11.12 -10.54 -6.88
CA ILE A 56 11.93 -11.69 -7.29
C ILE A 56 13.31 -11.51 -6.67
N ASP A 57 13.70 -12.45 -5.81
CA ASP A 57 15.01 -12.50 -5.16
C ASP A 57 15.60 -13.90 -5.33
N ASP A 58 16.80 -13.99 -5.89
CA ASP A 58 17.48 -15.26 -6.25
C ASP A 58 16.55 -16.27 -6.97
N GLY A 59 15.75 -15.76 -7.91
CA GLY A 59 14.80 -16.58 -8.68
C GLY A 59 13.52 -16.96 -7.94
N ARG A 60 13.39 -16.64 -6.65
CA ARG A 60 12.18 -16.87 -5.86
C ARG A 60 11.22 -15.70 -6.01
N ALA A 61 9.98 -15.96 -6.40
CA ALA A 61 8.90 -15.00 -6.40
C ALA A 61 8.26 -14.91 -5.00
N ILE A 62 8.21 -13.70 -4.44
CA ILE A 62 7.67 -13.38 -3.12
C ILE A 62 6.48 -12.43 -3.29
N PHE A 63 5.34 -12.77 -2.73
CA PHE A 63 4.09 -11.98 -2.70
C PHE A 63 3.22 -12.45 -1.52
N ASP A 64 2.27 -11.65 -0.94
CA ASP A 64 1.93 -10.28 -1.35
C ASP A 64 2.87 -9.23 -0.72
N SER A 65 2.45 -7.94 -0.77
CA SER A 65 3.26 -6.83 -0.23
C SER A 65 3.62 -7.00 1.24
N ARG A 66 2.80 -7.66 2.05
CA ARG A 66 3.08 -7.94 3.48
C ARG A 66 4.27 -8.86 3.64
N VAL A 67 4.30 -9.93 2.87
CA VAL A 67 5.42 -10.90 2.87
C VAL A 67 6.70 -10.25 2.32
N ILE A 68 6.57 -9.40 1.29
CA ILE A 68 7.70 -8.64 0.74
C ILE A 68 8.30 -7.71 1.81
N LEU A 69 7.49 -6.97 2.56
CA LEU A 69 7.99 -6.09 3.61
C LEU A 69 8.70 -6.87 4.72
N GLU A 70 8.19 -8.03 5.11
CA GLU A 70 8.84 -8.91 6.08
C GLU A 70 10.19 -9.42 5.57
N HIS A 71 10.26 -9.80 4.29
CA HIS A 71 11.51 -10.21 3.65
C HIS A 71 12.54 -9.07 3.60
N LEU A 72 12.12 -7.85 3.21
CA LEU A 72 13.01 -6.69 3.18
C LEU A 72 13.50 -6.30 4.58
N ASP A 73 12.64 -6.34 5.60
CA ASP A 73 13.04 -6.09 6.99
C ASP A 73 14.09 -7.11 7.45
N HIS A 74 13.89 -8.40 7.12
CA HIS A 74 14.85 -9.46 7.40
C HIS A 74 16.21 -9.18 6.74
N LEU A 75 16.24 -8.82 5.45
CA LEU A 75 17.46 -8.49 4.71
C LEU A 75 18.22 -7.28 5.30
N ALA A 76 17.50 -6.38 5.95
CA ALA A 76 18.05 -5.21 6.64
C ALA A 76 18.46 -5.47 8.10
N GLY A 77 18.45 -6.74 8.54
CA GLY A 77 18.81 -7.18 9.89
C GLY A 77 17.64 -7.41 10.83
N GLY A 78 16.42 -7.15 10.38
CA GLY A 78 15.16 -7.37 11.10
C GLY A 78 14.89 -6.36 12.22
N GLY A 79 13.63 -6.10 12.49
CA GLY A 79 13.20 -5.23 13.59
C GLY A 79 13.27 -3.74 13.28
N ARG A 80 13.44 -3.34 12.02
CA ARG A 80 13.54 -1.93 11.62
C ARG A 80 12.17 -1.33 11.25
N ILE A 81 11.37 -2.07 10.49
CA ILE A 81 10.00 -1.68 10.13
C ILE A 81 8.96 -2.64 10.72
N ILE A 82 9.36 -3.83 11.14
CA ILE A 82 8.52 -4.78 11.88
C ILE A 82 9.14 -5.00 13.25
N PRO A 83 8.55 -4.48 14.34
CA PRO A 83 9.11 -4.59 15.68
C PRO A 83 9.41 -6.02 16.11
N ARG A 84 10.48 -6.23 16.90
CA ARG A 84 10.82 -7.55 17.46
C ARG A 84 10.00 -7.87 18.71
N ASP A 85 9.64 -6.87 19.51
CA ASP A 85 8.75 -7.05 20.65
C ASP A 85 7.39 -7.54 20.19
N HIS A 86 6.84 -8.55 20.86
CA HIS A 86 5.61 -9.21 20.42
C HIS A 86 4.42 -8.25 20.41
N GLY A 87 4.26 -7.40 21.44
CA GLY A 87 3.15 -6.46 21.55
C GLY A 87 3.21 -5.40 20.45
N ALA A 88 4.35 -4.71 20.33
CA ALA A 88 4.58 -3.71 19.30
C ALA A 88 4.48 -4.29 17.88
N ARG A 89 4.93 -5.55 17.67
CA ARG A 89 4.78 -6.25 16.38
C ARG A 89 3.31 -6.48 16.07
N LEU A 90 2.53 -6.94 17.05
CA LEU A 90 1.10 -7.18 16.87
C LEU A 90 0.36 -5.88 16.50
N ASP A 91 0.68 -4.78 17.18
CA ASP A 91 0.09 -3.47 16.91
C ASP A 91 0.42 -2.99 15.49
N ALA A 92 1.70 -3.06 15.07
CA ALA A 92 2.13 -2.65 13.75
C ALA A 92 1.49 -3.50 12.64
N LEU A 93 1.40 -4.82 12.81
CA LEU A 93 0.76 -5.72 11.84
C LEU A 93 -0.75 -5.57 11.80
N THR A 94 -1.41 -5.29 12.93
CA THR A 94 -2.85 -5.01 12.97
C THR A 94 -3.17 -3.69 12.27
N MET A 95 -2.34 -2.66 12.49
CA MET A 95 -2.44 -1.40 11.77
C MET A 95 -2.23 -1.61 10.25
N GLN A 96 -1.21 -2.37 9.87
CA GLN A 96 -0.99 -2.75 8.47
C GLN A 96 -2.22 -3.43 7.87
N ALA A 97 -2.80 -4.41 8.57
CA ALA A 97 -3.99 -5.12 8.11
C ALA A 97 -5.20 -4.19 7.95
N THR A 98 -5.39 -3.25 8.88
CA THR A 98 -6.45 -2.24 8.80
C THR A 98 -6.29 -1.36 7.56
N CYS A 99 -5.08 -0.87 7.31
CA CYS A 99 -4.78 0.01 6.17
C CYS A 99 -4.80 -0.75 4.83
N ASP A 100 -4.34 -2.01 4.80
CA ASP A 100 -4.51 -2.88 3.63
C ASP A 100 -6.00 -3.11 3.34
N GLY A 101 -6.84 -3.24 4.38
CA GLY A 101 -8.30 -3.32 4.23
C GLY A 101 -8.92 -2.04 3.64
N ILE A 102 -8.39 -0.86 3.97
CA ILE A 102 -8.78 0.40 3.30
C ILE A 102 -8.41 0.33 1.81
N LEU A 103 -7.19 -0.11 1.49
CA LEU A 103 -6.73 -0.23 0.10
C LEU A 103 -7.56 -1.24 -0.69
N ASP A 104 -7.81 -2.43 -0.15
CA ASP A 104 -8.62 -3.45 -0.80
C ASP A 104 -10.03 -2.96 -1.09
N ALA A 105 -10.71 -2.35 -0.11
CA ALA A 105 -12.04 -1.80 -0.29
C ALA A 105 -12.06 -0.64 -1.31
N SER A 106 -11.01 0.18 -1.34
CA SER A 106 -10.86 1.28 -2.31
C SER A 106 -10.62 0.77 -3.73
N ILE A 107 -9.78 -0.25 -3.89
CA ILE A 107 -9.50 -0.87 -5.21
C ILE A 107 -10.76 -1.51 -5.77
N LEU A 108 -11.58 -2.18 -4.94
CA LEU A 108 -12.83 -2.76 -5.39
C LEU A 108 -13.81 -1.70 -5.92
N GLN A 109 -13.85 -0.50 -5.30
CA GLN A 109 -14.64 0.62 -5.83
C GLN A 109 -14.11 1.12 -7.18
N VAL A 110 -12.77 1.24 -7.32
CA VAL A 110 -12.14 1.61 -8.60
C VAL A 110 -12.41 0.56 -9.68
N TYR A 111 -12.37 -0.72 -9.33
CA TYR A 111 -12.61 -1.82 -10.27
C TYR A 111 -14.07 -1.91 -10.72
N GLU A 112 -15.02 -1.53 -9.90
CA GLU A 112 -16.43 -1.43 -10.31
C GLU A 112 -16.59 -0.45 -11.48
N GLY A 113 -15.87 0.68 -11.45
CA GLY A 113 -15.87 1.64 -12.57
C GLY A 113 -15.01 1.21 -13.76
N ARG A 114 -13.96 0.38 -13.54
CA ARG A 114 -13.05 -0.06 -14.60
C ARG A 114 -13.58 -1.22 -15.43
N PHE A 115 -14.24 -2.18 -14.78
CA PHE A 115 -14.62 -3.46 -15.39
C PHE A 115 -16.11 -3.58 -15.66
N ARG A 116 -16.92 -2.60 -15.22
CA ARG A 116 -18.37 -2.61 -15.42
C ARG A 116 -18.83 -1.33 -16.11
N GLU A 117 -19.69 -1.52 -17.10
CA GLU A 117 -20.48 -0.45 -17.69
C GLU A 117 -21.32 0.23 -16.61
N GLU A 118 -21.56 1.52 -16.72
CA GLU A 118 -22.23 2.31 -15.69
C GLU A 118 -23.58 1.72 -15.26
N ALA A 119 -24.40 1.27 -16.21
CA ALA A 119 -25.70 0.67 -15.94
C ALA A 119 -25.66 -0.68 -15.19
N LYS A 120 -24.48 -1.30 -15.11
CA LYS A 120 -24.27 -2.59 -14.42
C LYS A 120 -23.55 -2.44 -13.08
N ARG A 121 -23.23 -1.20 -12.67
CA ARG A 121 -22.57 -0.94 -11.38
C ARG A 121 -23.58 -1.09 -10.25
N ASP A 122 -23.17 -1.78 -9.18
CA ASP A 122 -24.03 -1.97 -8.01
C ASP A 122 -23.74 -0.90 -6.95
N ALA A 123 -24.69 0.02 -6.77
CA ALA A 123 -24.58 1.09 -5.79
C ALA A 123 -24.50 0.58 -4.33
N ASN A 124 -25.16 -0.55 -4.01
CA ASN A 124 -25.10 -1.14 -2.67
C ASN A 124 -23.71 -1.74 -2.41
N TRP A 125 -23.12 -2.38 -3.42
CA TRP A 125 -21.75 -2.89 -3.33
C TRP A 125 -20.73 -1.76 -3.14
N LEU A 126 -20.84 -0.69 -3.94
CA LEU A 126 -19.98 0.48 -3.80
C LEU A 126 -20.11 1.10 -2.41
N LYS A 127 -21.34 1.27 -1.92
CA LYS A 127 -21.60 1.77 -0.56
C LYS A 127 -21.00 0.84 0.49
N TYR A 128 -21.17 -0.46 0.36
CA TYR A 128 -20.61 -1.44 1.29
C TYR A 128 -19.08 -1.34 1.41
N GLN A 129 -18.38 -1.14 0.28
CA GLN A 129 -16.93 -0.92 0.31
C GLN A 129 -16.57 0.45 0.89
N ALA A 130 -17.28 1.51 0.52
CA ALA A 130 -17.06 2.85 1.05
C ALA A 130 -17.26 2.93 2.57
N ASP A 131 -18.27 2.23 3.09
CA ASP A 131 -18.54 2.16 4.54
C ASP A 131 -17.41 1.50 5.33
N LYS A 132 -16.69 0.52 4.75
CA LYS A 132 -15.48 -0.05 5.38
C LYS A 132 -14.39 1.00 5.51
N VAL A 133 -14.13 1.73 4.41
CA VAL A 133 -13.14 2.80 4.40
C VAL A 133 -13.51 3.87 5.43
N GLY A 134 -14.78 4.32 5.44
CA GLY A 134 -15.25 5.34 6.38
C GLY A 134 -15.08 4.94 7.84
N ARG A 135 -15.42 3.69 8.23
CA ARG A 135 -15.24 3.20 9.60
C ARG A 135 -13.76 3.14 10.01
N ALA A 136 -12.90 2.67 9.10
CA ALA A 136 -11.47 2.60 9.38
C ALA A 136 -10.85 4.00 9.52
N LEU A 137 -11.20 4.95 8.64
CA LEU A 137 -10.76 6.33 8.75
C LEU A 137 -11.24 7.00 10.05
N ALA A 138 -12.50 6.79 10.45
CA ALA A 138 -13.04 7.33 11.70
C ALA A 138 -12.29 6.78 12.93
N LEU A 139 -11.96 5.49 12.94
CA LEU A 139 -11.14 4.89 13.99
C LEU A 139 -9.75 5.54 14.07
N LEU A 140 -9.10 5.69 12.92
CA LEU A 140 -7.76 6.25 12.82
C LEU A 140 -7.74 7.75 13.12
N GLU A 141 -8.78 8.50 12.75
CA GLU A 141 -8.93 9.92 13.11
C GLU A 141 -9.09 10.10 14.62
N ALA A 142 -9.87 9.23 15.28
CA ALA A 142 -10.04 9.29 16.73
C ALA A 142 -8.72 9.06 17.49
N ALA A 143 -7.86 8.20 16.98
CA ALA A 143 -6.56 7.86 17.58
C ALA A 143 -5.50 7.60 16.48
N PRO A 144 -4.93 8.66 15.85
CA PRO A 144 -3.87 8.48 14.87
C PRO A 144 -2.66 7.74 15.49
N PRO A 145 -2.05 6.80 14.76
CA PRO A 145 -0.88 6.10 15.27
C PRO A 145 0.34 7.03 15.39
N PRO A 146 1.36 6.65 16.15
CA PRO A 146 2.64 7.38 16.13
C PRO A 146 3.19 7.48 14.71
N VAL A 147 3.82 8.62 14.39
CA VAL A 147 4.53 8.79 13.12
C VAL A 147 5.88 8.07 13.23
N GLY A 148 5.96 6.88 12.66
CA GLY A 148 7.14 6.03 12.71
C GLY A 148 7.42 5.35 11.37
N PRO A 149 8.53 4.63 11.26
CA PRO A 149 8.91 3.92 10.04
C PRO A 149 8.32 2.50 9.96
N ASP A 150 7.42 2.11 10.86
CA ASP A 150 6.88 0.76 10.88
C ASP A 150 5.91 0.47 9.73
N VAL A 151 5.64 -0.82 9.51
CA VAL A 151 4.78 -1.29 8.40
C VAL A 151 3.35 -0.74 8.47
N GLY A 152 2.85 -0.46 9.67
CA GLY A 152 1.52 0.14 9.88
C GLY A 152 1.50 1.57 9.36
N ALA A 153 2.47 2.40 9.76
CA ALA A 153 2.60 3.79 9.33
C ALA A 153 2.86 3.90 7.83
N ILE A 154 3.76 3.08 7.27
CA ILE A 154 4.01 3.03 5.82
C ILE A 154 2.72 2.70 5.06
N THR A 155 1.95 1.72 5.54
CA THR A 155 0.72 1.30 4.87
C THR A 155 -0.38 2.36 4.98
N LEU A 156 -0.50 3.03 6.14
CA LEU A 156 -1.43 4.15 6.33
C LEU A 156 -1.13 5.29 5.36
N ALA A 157 0.13 5.70 5.25
CA ALA A 157 0.52 6.75 4.30
C ALA A 157 0.16 6.38 2.85
N CYS A 158 0.41 5.12 2.46
CA CYS A 158 0.02 4.63 1.13
C CYS A 158 -1.50 4.59 0.94
N ALA A 159 -2.28 4.22 1.97
CA ALA A 159 -3.73 4.20 1.91
C ALA A 159 -4.30 5.62 1.74
N LEU A 160 -3.86 6.58 2.55
CA LEU A 160 -4.29 7.97 2.44
C LEU A 160 -3.90 8.59 1.10
N GLY A 161 -2.67 8.34 0.63
CA GLY A 161 -2.22 8.79 -0.68
C GLY A 161 -2.97 8.14 -1.86
N TYR A 162 -3.45 6.90 -1.69
CA TYR A 162 -4.29 6.25 -2.70
C TYR A 162 -5.71 6.83 -2.73
N LEU A 163 -6.24 7.20 -1.57
CA LEU A 163 -7.53 7.93 -1.49
C LEU A 163 -7.42 9.33 -2.12
N ASP A 164 -6.27 10.00 -1.99
CA ASP A 164 -6.00 11.25 -2.71
C ASP A 164 -6.03 11.03 -4.24
N LEU A 165 -5.32 10.00 -4.70
CA LEU A 165 -5.19 9.71 -6.13
C LEU A 165 -6.52 9.29 -6.78
N ARG A 166 -7.34 8.50 -6.10
CA ARG A 166 -8.51 7.85 -6.71
C ARG A 166 -9.85 8.48 -6.35
N PHE A 167 -9.89 9.23 -5.24
CA PHE A 167 -11.11 9.82 -4.71
C PHE A 167 -10.95 11.32 -4.43
N GLU A 168 -10.01 11.98 -5.13
CA GLU A 168 -9.83 13.45 -5.10
C GLU A 168 -9.56 14.01 -3.69
N GLY A 169 -9.03 13.18 -2.79
CA GLY A 169 -8.74 13.59 -1.43
C GLY A 169 -9.97 13.94 -0.57
N ARG A 170 -11.16 13.50 -0.95
CA ARG A 170 -12.42 13.83 -0.22
C ARG A 170 -12.38 13.42 1.25
N TRP A 171 -11.57 12.43 1.62
CA TRP A 171 -11.37 12.01 3.00
C TRP A 171 -10.83 13.13 3.89
N ARG A 172 -10.06 14.07 3.34
CA ARG A 172 -9.36 15.13 4.09
C ARG A 172 -10.29 16.05 4.85
N ALA A 173 -11.45 16.39 4.28
CA ALA A 173 -12.42 17.32 4.87
C ALA A 173 -12.95 16.86 6.24
N GLY A 174 -13.04 15.55 6.46
CA GLY A 174 -13.58 14.98 7.71
C GLY A 174 -12.51 14.47 8.68
N HIS A 175 -11.20 14.53 8.32
CA HIS A 175 -10.14 13.84 9.07
C HIS A 175 -8.90 14.73 9.24
N PRO A 176 -9.00 15.88 9.93
CA PRO A 176 -7.90 16.85 10.06
C PRO A 176 -6.67 16.29 10.81
N ARG A 177 -6.87 15.36 11.76
CA ARG A 177 -5.73 14.75 12.48
C ARG A 177 -4.95 13.79 11.58
N LEU A 178 -5.62 13.06 10.70
CA LEU A 178 -4.96 12.23 9.70
C LEU A 178 -4.27 13.06 8.62
N VAL A 179 -4.80 14.24 8.28
CA VAL A 179 -4.10 15.19 7.39
C VAL A 179 -2.79 15.63 8.03
N ALA A 180 -2.82 16.11 9.28
CA ALA A 180 -1.62 16.50 10.00
C ALA A 180 -0.63 15.33 10.18
N TRP A 181 -1.14 14.12 10.43
CA TRP A 181 -0.33 12.91 10.52
C TRP A 181 0.38 12.60 9.19
N LEU A 182 -0.33 12.68 8.06
CA LEU A 182 0.24 12.41 6.74
C LEU A 182 1.31 13.44 6.37
N ASP A 183 1.08 14.71 6.69
CA ASP A 183 2.06 15.79 6.46
C ASP A 183 3.33 15.55 7.30
N ALA A 184 3.17 15.14 8.56
CA ALA A 184 4.30 14.78 9.43
C ALA A 184 5.04 13.53 8.94
N PHE A 185 4.35 12.53 8.40
CA PHE A 185 4.97 11.35 7.78
C PHE A 185 5.76 11.74 6.52
N ALA A 186 5.17 12.53 5.63
CA ALA A 186 5.82 13.01 4.41
C ALA A 186 7.11 13.81 4.70
N ALA A 187 7.07 14.67 5.72
CA ALA A 187 8.24 15.44 6.14
C ALA A 187 9.40 14.58 6.64
N ARG A 188 9.12 13.41 7.22
CA ARG A 188 10.13 12.47 7.74
C ARG A 188 10.56 11.40 6.74
N THR A 189 9.79 11.21 5.69
CA THR A 189 9.95 10.10 4.73
C THR A 189 9.91 10.66 3.30
N PRO A 190 11.03 11.23 2.81
CA PRO A 190 11.09 11.86 1.47
C PRO A 190 10.66 10.94 0.34
N SER A 191 10.86 9.62 0.47
CA SER A 191 10.39 8.62 -0.48
C SER A 191 8.88 8.58 -0.63
N PHE A 192 8.11 9.09 0.32
CA PHE A 192 6.66 9.22 0.18
C PHE A 192 6.30 10.15 -0.98
N GLU A 193 6.96 11.32 -1.10
CA GLU A 193 6.74 12.22 -2.23
C GLU A 193 7.42 11.70 -3.52
N ALA A 194 8.65 11.20 -3.42
CA ALA A 194 9.40 10.68 -4.57
C ALA A 194 8.72 9.48 -5.26
N THR A 195 7.87 8.75 -4.53
CA THR A 195 7.10 7.61 -5.08
C THR A 195 5.68 7.96 -5.48
N ARG A 196 5.27 9.24 -5.36
CA ARG A 196 3.93 9.69 -5.74
C ARG A 196 3.71 9.48 -7.25
N PHE A 197 2.57 8.88 -7.59
CA PHE A 197 2.12 8.82 -8.96
C PHE A 197 1.21 10.01 -9.26
N THR A 198 1.54 10.75 -10.31
CA THR A 198 0.69 11.82 -10.87
C THR A 198 0.23 11.36 -12.24
N PRO A 199 -1.09 11.23 -12.49
CA PRO A 199 -1.59 10.96 -13.83
C PRO A 199 -1.15 12.07 -14.79
N VAL A 200 -0.69 11.66 -15.97
CA VAL A 200 -0.36 12.56 -17.08
C VAL A 200 -1.64 12.90 -17.83
#